data_600e9fe74d98da2f1c7c6f3511ea4ce9
#
_entry.id   600e9fe74d98da2f1c7c6f3511ea4ce9
#
_cell.length_a   1.000
_cell.length_b   1.000
_cell.length_c   1.000
_cell.angle_alpha   90.00
_cell.angle_beta   90.00
_cell.angle_gamma   90.00
#
_symmetry.space_group_name_H-M   'P 1'
#
loop_
_entity.id
_entity.type
_entity.pdbx_description
1 polymer ?
#
loop_
_entity_poly.entity_id
_entity_poly.type
_entity_poly.pdbx_seq_one_letter_code
_entity_poly.pdbx_strand_id
1 'polypeptide(L)'
;MTILKKDPRDLAKATGSGSAVIHFKEIRGEVDQRAAYLYFLPKLSSYDSYVQITILREEFNQGAIPLPSDNVQTYIKLGTSAWSANAGNVKCDWDENSGRAAGTFELINSQTEEKISSGNFDVTFPVKK
;
A
#
# COMPACT_ATOMS: atom_id res chain seq x y z
N MET A 1 9.16 13.12 -1.95
CA MET A 1 8.76 11.84 -1.31
C MET A 1 9.87 11.37 -0.39
N THR A 2 9.52 11.01 0.83
CA THR A 2 10.49 10.49 1.78
C THR A 2 10.82 9.05 1.45
N ILE A 3 12.10 8.75 1.34
CA ILE A 3 12.55 7.37 1.16
C ILE A 3 12.66 6.75 2.55
N LEU A 4 11.88 5.70 2.78
CA LEU A 4 11.96 4.91 3.99
C LEU A 4 12.83 3.70 3.70
N LYS A 5 14.00 3.61 4.33
CA LYS A 5 14.65 2.31 4.42
C LYS A 5 13.77 1.42 5.27
N LYS A 6 13.43 0.28 4.74
CA LYS A 6 12.63 -0.68 5.48
C LYS A 6 13.36 -1.04 6.78
N ASP A 7 12.74 -0.69 7.91
CA ASP A 7 13.20 -1.17 9.22
C ASP A 7 13.09 -2.70 9.21
N PRO A 8 14.03 -3.44 9.80
CA PRO A 8 13.89 -4.90 9.88
C PRO A 8 12.59 -5.39 10.49
N ARG A 9 11.91 -4.53 11.27
CA ARG A 9 10.60 -4.82 11.84
C ARG A 9 9.44 -4.47 10.91
N ASP A 10 9.71 -3.68 9.87
CA ASP A 10 8.68 -3.29 8.91
C ASP A 10 8.37 -4.47 7.99
N LEU A 11 7.10 -4.64 7.71
CA LEU A 11 6.59 -5.76 6.92
C LEU A 11 5.68 -5.26 5.83
N ALA A 12 5.92 -5.74 4.62
CA ALA A 12 4.96 -5.57 3.53
C ALA A 12 5.06 -6.76 2.61
N LYS A 13 3.95 -7.45 2.44
CA LYS A 13 3.85 -8.58 1.52
C LYS A 13 2.41 -8.73 1.01
N ALA A 14 2.26 -9.43 -0.09
CA ALA A 14 0.96 -9.73 -0.67
C ALA A 14 1.04 -10.99 -1.52
N THR A 15 -0.12 -11.49 -1.93
CA THR A 15 -0.22 -12.57 -2.88
C THR A 15 -0.72 -12.00 -4.21
N GLY A 16 0.07 -12.16 -5.25
CA GLY A 16 -0.32 -11.73 -6.58
C GLY A 16 -1.25 -12.72 -7.27
N SER A 17 -1.64 -12.40 -8.50
CA SER A 17 -2.42 -13.30 -9.35
C SER A 17 -1.67 -14.62 -9.52
N GLY A 18 -2.38 -15.73 -9.46
CA GLY A 18 -1.76 -17.05 -9.54
C GLY A 18 -1.11 -17.52 -8.24
N SER A 19 -1.41 -16.88 -7.13
CA SER A 19 -0.97 -17.25 -5.76
C SER A 19 0.53 -17.09 -5.50
N ALA A 20 1.24 -16.35 -6.33
CA ALA A 20 2.65 -16.04 -6.09
C ALA A 20 2.77 -15.03 -4.95
N VAL A 21 3.61 -15.33 -3.96
CA VAL A 21 3.86 -14.40 -2.84
C VAL A 21 4.82 -13.31 -3.29
N ILE A 22 4.45 -12.05 -3.01
CA ILE A 22 5.27 -10.89 -3.31
C ILE A 22 5.82 -10.35 -2.00
N HIS A 23 7.14 -10.33 -1.87
CA HIS A 23 7.81 -9.69 -0.76
C HIS A 23 8.31 -8.33 -1.22
N PHE A 24 7.81 -7.27 -0.62
CA PHE A 24 8.24 -5.93 -0.98
C PHE A 24 9.57 -5.62 -0.29
N LYS A 25 10.57 -5.28 -1.10
CA LYS A 25 11.94 -5.04 -0.62
C LYS A 25 12.13 -3.62 -0.11
N GLU A 26 11.29 -2.71 -0.55
CA GLU A 26 11.39 -1.30 -0.16
C GLU A 26 9.99 -0.72 -0.07
N ILE A 27 9.81 0.18 0.89
CA ILE A 27 8.59 0.95 1.05
C ILE A 27 8.99 2.41 1.00
N ARG A 28 8.34 3.16 0.11
CA ARG A 28 8.54 4.61 -0.01
C ARG A 28 7.23 5.31 0.25
N GLY A 29 7.32 6.45 0.89
CA GLY A 29 6.12 7.23 1.11
C GLY A 29 6.26 8.26 2.19
N GLU A 30 5.14 8.86 2.49
CA GLU A 30 5.02 9.85 3.55
C GLU A 30 3.58 9.91 4.03
N VAL A 31 3.41 10.41 5.23
CA VAL A 31 2.09 10.77 5.77
C VAL A 31 2.14 12.25 6.06
N ASP A 32 1.24 13.01 5.44
CA ASP A 32 1.11 14.43 5.66
C ASP A 32 -0.25 14.77 6.26
N GLN A 33 -0.63 16.04 6.26
CA GLN A 33 -1.91 16.47 6.84
C GLN A 33 -3.13 16.01 6.05
N ARG A 34 -2.95 15.55 4.82
CA ARG A 34 -4.03 15.16 3.92
C ARG A 34 -4.18 13.66 3.78
N ALA A 35 -3.05 12.95 3.68
CA ALA A 35 -3.10 11.54 3.25
C ALA A 35 -1.83 10.79 3.63
N ALA A 36 -1.93 9.47 3.52
CA ALA A 36 -0.78 8.59 3.45
C ALA A 36 -0.54 8.24 1.98
N TYR A 37 0.70 8.39 1.55
CA TYR A 37 1.15 8.06 0.20
C TYR A 37 2.13 6.91 0.31
N LEU A 38 1.74 5.72 -0.15
CA LEU A 38 2.51 4.50 0.05
C LEU A 38 2.88 3.88 -1.28
N TYR A 39 4.16 3.55 -1.44
CA TYR A 39 4.68 2.80 -2.57
C TYR A 39 5.38 1.56 -2.05
N PHE A 40 4.92 0.41 -2.49
CA PHE A 40 5.51 -0.87 -2.13
C PHE A 40 6.25 -1.42 -3.34
N LEU A 41 7.56 -1.58 -3.22
CA LEU A 41 8.45 -1.97 -4.32
C LEU A 41 8.94 -3.41 -4.13
N PRO A 42 8.64 -4.31 -5.06
CA PRO A 42 9.18 -5.68 -5.01
C PRO A 42 10.70 -5.73 -5.16
N LYS A 43 11.26 -4.75 -5.87
CA LYS A 43 12.72 -4.66 -6.11
C LYS A 43 13.26 -3.38 -5.49
N LEU A 44 14.39 -3.51 -4.81
CA LEU A 44 15.03 -2.38 -4.14
C LEU A 44 15.39 -1.28 -5.16
N SER A 45 15.00 -0.05 -4.82
CA SER A 45 15.30 1.16 -5.61
C SER A 45 14.81 1.11 -7.06
N SER A 46 13.79 0.31 -7.35
CA SER A 46 13.27 0.17 -8.71
C SER A 46 11.78 0.45 -8.77
N TYR A 47 11.39 1.33 -9.69
CA TYR A 47 9.98 1.61 -10.02
C TYR A 47 9.51 0.86 -11.27
N ASP A 48 10.23 -0.19 -11.69
CA ASP A 48 9.77 -1.06 -12.78
C ASP A 48 8.51 -1.81 -12.40
N SER A 49 8.37 -2.09 -11.10
CA SER A 49 7.17 -2.70 -10.55
C SER A 49 6.89 -2.06 -9.19
N TYR A 50 5.63 -1.76 -8.91
CA TYR A 50 5.23 -1.22 -7.62
C TYR A 50 3.72 -1.36 -7.41
N VAL A 51 3.33 -1.28 -6.15
CA VAL A 51 1.94 -1.09 -5.74
C VAL A 51 1.88 0.25 -5.03
N GLN A 52 1.03 1.15 -5.53
CA GLN A 52 0.83 2.47 -4.93
C GLN A 52 -0.55 2.53 -4.31
N ILE A 53 -0.62 3.00 -3.07
CA ILE A 53 -1.88 3.23 -2.38
C ILE A 53 -1.81 4.62 -1.73
N THR A 54 -2.79 5.45 -2.02
CA THR A 54 -2.96 6.76 -1.40
C THR A 54 -4.28 6.75 -0.63
N ILE A 55 -4.23 7.06 0.66
CA ILE A 55 -5.40 7.01 1.54
C ILE A 55 -5.55 8.36 2.22
N LEU A 56 -6.72 9.00 2.08
CA LEU A 56 -6.99 10.26 2.79
C LEU A 56 -7.08 10.02 4.30
N ARG A 57 -6.62 10.98 5.09
CA ARG A 57 -6.58 10.85 6.56
C ARG A 57 -7.93 10.55 7.18
N GLU A 58 -9.01 11.04 6.61
CA GLU A 58 -10.35 10.79 7.13
C GLU A 58 -10.71 9.31 7.14
N GLU A 59 -9.98 8.50 6.35
CA GLU A 59 -10.19 7.05 6.29
C GLU A 59 -9.29 6.28 7.27
N PHE A 60 -8.37 6.94 7.94
CA PHE A 60 -7.51 6.26 8.92
C PHE A 60 -8.34 5.75 10.09
N ASN A 61 -8.05 4.53 10.53
CA ASN A 61 -8.68 3.90 11.69
C ASN A 61 -10.20 3.66 11.53
N GLN A 62 -10.68 3.61 10.29
CA GLN A 62 -12.10 3.42 9.99
C GLN A 62 -12.47 1.99 9.60
N GLY A 63 -11.52 1.06 9.65
CA GLY A 63 -11.72 -0.29 9.17
C GLY A 63 -11.50 -0.42 7.67
N ALA A 64 -11.97 -1.49 7.08
CA ALA A 64 -11.77 -1.76 5.67
C ALA A 64 -12.64 -0.86 4.81
N ILE A 65 -12.03 -0.22 3.82
CA ILE A 65 -12.69 0.72 2.90
C ILE A 65 -12.91 -0.01 1.58
N PRO A 66 -14.17 -0.22 1.17
CA PRO A 66 -14.44 -0.87 -0.12
C PRO A 66 -13.93 -0.05 -1.30
N LEU A 67 -13.43 -0.71 -2.31
CA LEU A 67 -13.00 -0.07 -3.56
C LEU A 67 -14.03 -0.29 -4.67
N PRO A 68 -14.21 0.67 -5.58
CA PRO A 68 -13.50 1.96 -5.65
C PRO A 68 -13.98 2.95 -4.59
N SER A 69 -13.11 3.88 -4.22
CA SER A 69 -13.43 4.93 -3.25
C SER A 69 -12.79 6.24 -3.70
N ASP A 70 -13.50 7.35 -3.52
CA ASP A 70 -12.96 8.67 -3.82
C ASP A 70 -11.82 9.05 -2.87
N ASN A 71 -11.74 8.38 -1.73
CA ASN A 71 -10.76 8.68 -0.68
C ASN A 71 -9.56 7.73 -0.69
N VAL A 72 -9.55 6.74 -1.57
CA VAL A 72 -8.46 5.79 -1.73
C VAL A 72 -8.14 5.66 -3.21
N GLN A 73 -6.90 5.93 -3.57
CA GLN A 73 -6.41 5.75 -4.92
C GLN A 73 -5.39 4.64 -4.96
N THR A 74 -5.43 3.83 -5.98
CA THR A 74 -4.50 2.72 -6.16
C THR A 74 -3.94 2.73 -7.58
N TYR A 75 -2.70 2.28 -7.70
CA TYR A 75 -2.11 2.00 -9.00
C TYR A 75 -1.14 0.84 -8.85
N ILE A 76 -1.31 -0.16 -9.67
CA ILE A 76 -0.48 -1.36 -9.63
C ILE A 76 0.25 -1.47 -10.96
N LYS A 77 1.57 -1.55 -10.88
CA LYS A 77 2.42 -1.81 -12.04
C LYS A 77 3.30 -3.01 -11.70
N LEU A 78 3.05 -4.12 -12.34
CA LEU A 78 3.82 -5.36 -12.15
C LEU A 78 4.24 -5.89 -13.51
N GLY A 79 5.52 -5.75 -13.84
CA GLY A 79 6.03 -6.09 -15.15
C GLY A 79 5.39 -5.26 -16.23
N THR A 80 4.70 -5.90 -17.18
CA THR A 80 3.99 -5.21 -18.27
C THR A 80 2.55 -4.87 -17.94
N SER A 81 2.03 -5.34 -16.81
CA SER A 81 0.67 -5.03 -16.36
C SER A 81 0.62 -3.70 -15.62
N ALA A 82 -0.37 -2.88 -15.92
CA ALA A 82 -0.63 -1.64 -15.19
C ALA A 82 -2.15 -1.47 -15.06
N TRP A 83 -2.62 -1.27 -13.81
CA TRP A 83 -4.05 -1.17 -13.55
C TRP A 83 -4.33 -0.49 -12.21
N SER A 84 -5.56 -0.07 -12.03
CA SER A 84 -6.07 0.43 -10.74
C SER A 84 -7.16 -0.50 -10.24
N ALA A 85 -7.27 -0.64 -8.93
CA ALA A 85 -8.27 -1.51 -8.34
C ALA A 85 -9.67 -0.90 -8.48
N ASN A 86 -10.61 -1.70 -8.92
CA ASN A 86 -12.03 -1.34 -8.98
C ASN A 86 -12.89 -2.23 -8.08
N ALA A 87 -12.26 -3.09 -7.31
CA ALA A 87 -12.89 -3.93 -6.31
C ALA A 87 -11.86 -4.27 -5.24
N GLY A 88 -12.30 -4.85 -4.14
CA GLY A 88 -11.46 -5.16 -3.01
C GLY A 88 -11.63 -4.15 -1.88
N ASN A 89 -10.59 -3.99 -1.07
CA ASN A 89 -10.64 -3.07 0.07
C ASN A 89 -9.24 -2.70 0.54
N VAL A 90 -9.17 -1.61 1.30
CA VAL A 90 -7.94 -1.14 1.94
C VAL A 90 -8.26 -0.75 3.38
N LYS A 91 -7.39 -1.11 4.30
CA LYS A 91 -7.48 -0.71 5.69
C LYS A 91 -6.15 -0.10 6.12
N CYS A 92 -6.20 1.03 6.81
CA CYS A 92 -5.01 1.68 7.35
C CYS A 92 -5.26 2.15 8.78
N ASP A 93 -4.55 1.56 9.71
CA ASP A 93 -4.52 2.03 11.09
C ASP A 93 -3.28 2.91 11.26
N TRP A 94 -3.48 4.07 11.86
CA TRP A 94 -2.43 5.08 12.03
C TRP A 94 -2.30 5.47 13.50
N ASP A 95 -1.06 5.49 13.98
CA ASP A 95 -0.72 6.00 15.30
C ASP A 95 0.14 7.24 15.14
N GLU A 96 -0.44 8.39 15.45
CA GLU A 96 0.21 9.70 15.33
C GLU A 96 1.43 9.83 16.24
N ASN A 97 1.40 9.19 17.40
CA ASN A 97 2.49 9.30 18.38
C ASN A 97 3.74 8.54 17.95
N SER A 98 3.57 7.36 17.39
CA SER A 98 4.70 6.53 16.98
C SER A 98 5.06 6.70 15.50
N GLY A 99 4.15 7.26 14.71
CA GLY A 99 4.32 7.34 13.26
C GLY A 99 4.14 5.98 12.58
N ARG A 100 3.42 5.06 13.21
CA ARG A 100 3.22 3.72 12.70
C ARG A 100 1.95 3.64 11.86
N ALA A 101 2.08 3.12 10.65
CA ALA A 101 0.96 2.79 9.79
C ALA A 101 0.96 1.27 9.57
N ALA A 102 -0.17 0.65 9.84
CA ALA A 102 -0.33 -0.79 9.66
C ALA A 102 -1.69 -1.07 9.04
N GLY A 103 -1.76 -2.03 8.15
CA GLY A 103 -3.03 -2.33 7.54
C GLY A 103 -2.99 -3.50 6.58
N THR A 104 -4.07 -3.61 5.84
CA THR A 104 -4.27 -4.67 4.87
C THR A 104 -4.79 -4.09 3.56
N PHE A 105 -4.59 -4.83 2.48
CA PHE A 105 -5.18 -4.45 1.21
C PHE A 105 -5.49 -5.68 0.36
N GLU A 106 -6.58 -5.57 -0.36
CA GLU A 106 -6.96 -6.49 -1.42
C GLU A 106 -7.35 -5.65 -2.62
N LEU A 107 -6.62 -5.79 -3.71
CA LEU A 107 -6.75 -4.96 -4.90
C LEU A 107 -7.12 -5.85 -6.06
N ILE A 108 -8.26 -5.58 -6.67
CA ILE A 108 -8.83 -6.43 -7.71
C ILE A 108 -9.18 -5.58 -8.92
N ASN A 109 -8.82 -6.07 -10.11
CA ASN A 109 -9.35 -5.59 -11.37
C ASN A 109 -10.37 -6.63 -11.87
N SER A 110 -11.65 -6.32 -11.71
CA SER A 110 -12.71 -7.25 -12.05
C SER A 110 -12.85 -7.49 -13.57
N GLN A 111 -12.30 -6.60 -14.39
CA GLN A 111 -12.35 -6.74 -15.84
C GLN A 111 -11.32 -7.73 -16.37
N THR A 112 -10.12 -7.74 -15.77
CA THR A 112 -9.02 -8.60 -16.21
C THR A 112 -8.78 -9.77 -15.28
N GLU A 113 -9.46 -9.80 -14.13
CA GLU A 113 -9.27 -10.78 -13.06
C GLU A 113 -7.90 -10.70 -12.39
N GLU A 114 -7.11 -9.65 -12.66
CA GLU A 114 -5.87 -9.42 -11.94
C GLU A 114 -6.17 -9.03 -10.50
N LYS A 115 -5.36 -9.53 -9.58
CA LYS A 115 -5.56 -9.21 -8.16
C LYS A 115 -4.27 -9.27 -7.36
N ILE A 116 -4.25 -8.48 -6.31
CA ILE A 116 -3.28 -8.56 -5.21
C ILE A 116 -4.10 -8.83 -3.96
N SER A 117 -3.95 -9.99 -3.36
CA SER A 117 -4.73 -10.39 -2.19
C SER A 117 -3.83 -10.63 -0.98
N SER A 118 -4.44 -10.73 0.19
CA SER A 118 -3.73 -10.98 1.44
C SER A 118 -2.60 -9.98 1.68
N GLY A 119 -2.75 -8.77 1.16
CA GLY A 119 -1.78 -7.71 1.35
C GLY A 119 -1.77 -7.24 2.79
N ASN A 120 -0.58 -7.03 3.34
CA ASN A 120 -0.45 -6.45 4.66
C ASN A 120 0.82 -5.60 4.70
N PHE A 121 0.81 -4.61 5.57
CA PHE A 121 1.95 -3.76 5.81
C PHE A 121 1.97 -3.29 7.26
N ASP A 122 3.16 -3.01 7.74
CA ASP A 122 3.41 -2.46 9.06
C ASP A 122 4.69 -1.65 8.94
N VAL A 123 4.56 -0.33 8.90
CA VAL A 123 5.69 0.55 8.64
C VAL A 123 5.68 1.71 9.62
N THR A 124 6.86 2.21 9.94
CA THR A 124 7.02 3.35 10.84
C THR A 124 7.66 4.50 10.07
N PHE A 125 6.97 5.64 10.05
CA PHE A 125 7.45 6.85 9.43
C PHE A 125 8.16 7.72 10.48
N PRO A 126 9.20 8.48 10.07
CA PRO A 126 9.80 9.43 11.00
C PRO A 126 8.76 10.43 11.49
N VAL A 127 8.69 10.59 12.81
CA VAL A 127 7.79 11.59 13.41
C VAL A 127 8.48 12.94 13.33
N LYS A 128 7.83 13.89 12.68
CA LYS A 128 8.29 15.27 12.66
C LYS A 128 7.87 15.93 13.97
N LYS A 129 8.84 16.38 14.70
CA LYS A 129 8.61 17.18 15.91
C LYS A 129 8.57 18.66 15.56
#